data_c5edf81a1e5d150df4c92d6bd3065a8f
#
_entry.id   c5edf81a1e5d150df4c92d6bd3065a8f
#
_cell.length_a   1.000
_cell.length_b   1.000
_cell.length_c   1.000
_cell.angle_alpha   90.00
_cell.angle_beta   90.00
_cell.angle_gamma   90.00
#
_symmetry.space_group_name_H-M   'P 1'
#
loop_
_entity.id
_entity.type
_entity.pdbx_description
1 polymer ?
#
loop_
_entity_poly.entity_id
_entity_poly.type
_entity_poly.pdbx_seq_one_letter_code
_entity_poly.pdbx_strand_id
1 'polypeptide(L)'
;LLRNIPVEMVNDESTWPKGSNALHAFIGGNIGINILEADNISFYPFTGIGYGFIEPNLKTANSDPVLSALKINSLVWNAGFGVDYNFPDKDYDPTGINRILKVGLRYQFQKPDYEGDVAGFGGSTHWFTLRFVIGSSMPGRVI
;
A
#
# COMPACT_ATOMS: atom_id res chain seq x y z
N LEU A 1 9.30 -1.75 2.91
CA LEU A 1 9.81 -2.91 2.17
C LEU A 1 11.26 -2.66 1.75
N LEU A 2 12.17 -3.58 2.08
CA LEU A 2 13.54 -3.54 1.58
C LEU A 2 13.56 -4.07 0.14
N ARG A 3 14.14 -3.32 -0.76
CA ARG A 3 14.22 -3.65 -2.18
C ARG A 3 15.66 -3.55 -2.67
N ASN A 4 16.07 -4.51 -3.47
CA ASN A 4 17.34 -4.44 -4.20
C ASN A 4 17.13 -3.59 -5.45
N ILE A 5 18.00 -2.62 -5.68
CA ILE A 5 17.98 -1.78 -6.87
C ILE A 5 18.64 -2.54 -8.01
N PRO A 6 17.90 -2.89 -9.08
CA PRO A 6 18.41 -3.80 -10.13
C PRO A 6 19.36 -3.11 -11.12
N VAL A 7 19.40 -1.79 -11.13
CA VAL A 7 20.21 -0.99 -12.06
C VAL A 7 20.96 0.08 -11.29
N GLU A 8 22.07 0.54 -11.88
CA GLU A 8 22.74 1.74 -11.39
C GLU A 8 21.86 2.96 -11.65
N MET A 9 21.66 3.77 -10.63
CA MET A 9 20.90 5.01 -10.73
C MET A 9 21.86 6.18 -10.59
N VAL A 10 21.87 7.04 -11.60
CA VAL A 10 22.70 8.24 -11.63
C VAL A 10 21.78 9.44 -11.58
N ASN A 11 21.96 10.27 -10.57
CA ASN A 11 21.40 11.60 -10.49
C ASN A 11 22.55 12.62 -10.63
N ASP A 12 22.25 13.88 -10.96
CA ASP A 12 23.24 14.95 -11.19
C ASP A 12 24.28 15.08 -10.06
N GLU A 13 23.95 14.64 -8.86
CA GLU A 13 24.80 14.77 -7.66
C GLU A 13 25.32 13.44 -7.10
N SER A 14 24.79 12.27 -7.58
CA SER A 14 25.12 11.00 -6.92
C SER A 14 24.71 9.76 -7.72
N THR A 15 25.38 8.68 -7.44
CA THR A 15 25.17 7.38 -8.10
C THR A 15 24.77 6.33 -7.08
N TRP A 16 23.67 5.63 -7.32
CA TRP A 16 23.31 4.43 -6.58
C TRP A 16 23.85 3.19 -7.29
N PRO A 17 24.79 2.46 -6.70
CA PRO A 17 25.30 1.25 -7.31
C PRO A 17 24.22 0.18 -7.48
N LYS A 18 24.32 -0.60 -8.54
CA LYS A 18 23.50 -1.81 -8.71
C LYS A 18 23.64 -2.71 -7.49
N GLY A 19 22.50 -3.18 -6.95
CA GLY A 19 22.46 -4.04 -5.77
C GLY A 19 22.33 -3.29 -4.44
N SER A 20 22.27 -1.97 -4.47
CA SER A 20 22.00 -1.18 -3.26
C SER A 20 20.66 -1.54 -2.65
N ASN A 21 20.62 -1.65 -1.32
CA ASN A 21 19.39 -1.86 -0.57
C ASN A 21 18.69 -0.53 -0.31
N ALA A 22 17.43 -0.44 -0.70
CA ALA A 22 16.61 0.73 -0.47
C ALA A 22 15.37 0.40 0.37
N LEU A 23 14.96 1.32 1.20
CA LEU A 23 13.67 1.31 1.88
C LEU A 23 12.66 2.01 0.98
N HIS A 24 11.62 1.29 0.58
CA HIS A 24 10.48 1.86 -0.13
C HIS A 24 9.29 1.97 0.82
N ALA A 25 8.75 3.15 0.95
CA ALA A 25 7.54 3.40 1.70
C ALA A 25 6.54 4.22 0.88
N PHE A 26 5.28 4.08 1.21
CA PHE A 26 4.16 4.72 0.53
C PHE A 26 3.13 5.18 1.56
N ILE A 27 2.63 6.39 1.38
CA ILE A 27 1.50 6.95 2.12
C ILE A 27 0.47 7.49 1.15
N GLY A 28 -0.81 7.12 1.32
CA GLY A 28 -1.85 7.58 0.40
C GLY A 28 -3.24 7.15 0.81
N GLY A 29 -4.22 7.61 0.03
CA GLY A 29 -5.63 7.30 0.18
C GLY A 29 -6.16 6.50 -1.01
N ASN A 30 -7.18 5.68 -0.73
CA ASN A 30 -7.87 4.89 -1.75
C ASN A 30 -9.38 5.07 -1.61
N ILE A 31 -10.06 5.09 -2.75
CA ILE A 31 -11.52 5.06 -2.85
C ILE A 31 -11.90 3.76 -3.57
N GLY A 32 -12.83 3.01 -2.99
CA GLY A 32 -13.34 1.77 -3.57
C GLY A 32 -14.85 1.67 -3.44
N ILE A 33 -15.47 0.88 -4.29
CA ILE A 33 -16.91 0.65 -4.32
C ILE A 33 -17.17 -0.85 -4.26
N ASN A 34 -18.03 -1.30 -3.35
CA ASN A 34 -18.51 -2.68 -3.36
C ASN A 34 -19.41 -2.89 -4.59
N ILE A 35 -18.98 -3.71 -5.51
CA ILE A 35 -19.74 -4.01 -6.74
C ILE A 35 -20.41 -5.37 -6.71
N LEU A 36 -19.98 -6.23 -5.82
CA LEU A 36 -20.59 -7.53 -5.58
C LEU A 36 -20.66 -7.79 -4.08
N GLU A 37 -21.86 -8.08 -3.62
CA GLU A 37 -22.11 -8.47 -2.24
C GLU A 37 -23.01 -9.69 -2.29
N ALA A 38 -22.46 -10.87 -2.00
CA ALA A 38 -23.17 -12.13 -2.02
C ALA A 38 -22.93 -12.86 -0.71
N ASP A 39 -24.01 -13.11 0.04
CA ASP A 39 -23.98 -13.72 1.37
C ASP A 39 -22.95 -13.05 2.29
N ASN A 40 -21.81 -13.70 2.45
CA ASN A 40 -20.74 -13.24 3.34
C ASN A 40 -19.50 -12.74 2.57
N ILE A 41 -19.55 -12.63 1.25
CA ILE A 41 -18.42 -12.23 0.42
C ILE A 41 -18.72 -10.87 -0.20
N SER A 42 -17.78 -9.95 -0.08
CA SER A 42 -17.81 -8.67 -0.80
C SER A 42 -16.58 -8.55 -1.69
N PHE A 43 -16.81 -8.03 -2.91
CA PHE A 43 -15.75 -7.71 -3.86
C PHE A 43 -15.80 -6.21 -4.19
N TYR A 44 -14.62 -5.57 -4.13
CA TYR A 44 -14.52 -4.14 -4.37
C TYR A 44 -13.25 -3.78 -5.17
N PRO A 45 -13.39 -3.19 -6.35
CA PRO A 45 -12.30 -2.47 -6.99
C PRO A 45 -12.04 -1.16 -6.24
N PHE A 46 -10.80 -0.69 -6.32
CA PHE A 46 -10.42 0.60 -5.77
C PHE A 46 -9.34 1.25 -6.63
N THR A 47 -9.24 2.56 -6.50
CA THR A 47 -8.15 3.37 -7.03
C THR A 47 -7.73 4.41 -6.01
N GLY A 48 -6.55 4.96 -6.16
CA GLY A 48 -6.07 5.97 -5.24
C GLY A 48 -4.81 6.66 -5.69
N ILE A 49 -4.43 7.62 -4.88
CA ILE A 49 -3.25 8.43 -5.09
C ILE A 49 -2.51 8.58 -3.77
N GLY A 50 -1.22 8.70 -3.83
CA GLY A 50 -0.39 8.90 -2.66
C GLY A 50 1.00 9.38 -3.02
N TYR A 51 1.85 9.35 -2.03
CA TYR A 51 3.22 9.78 -2.14
C TYR A 51 4.14 8.62 -1.75
N GLY A 52 5.02 8.25 -2.67
CA GLY A 52 6.03 7.24 -2.47
C GLY A 52 7.39 7.84 -2.24
N PHE A 53 8.19 7.21 -1.42
CA PHE A 53 9.58 7.62 -1.21
C PHE A 53 10.48 6.39 -1.12
N ILE A 54 11.67 6.55 -1.68
CA ILE A 54 12.74 5.57 -1.66
C ILE A 54 13.92 6.21 -0.96
N GLU A 55 14.41 5.55 0.09
CA GLU A 55 15.57 5.99 0.86
C GLU A 55 16.60 4.85 0.91
N PRO A 56 17.91 5.16 0.94
CA PRO A 56 18.92 4.13 1.17
C PRO A 56 18.71 3.50 2.55
N ASN A 57 19.00 2.20 2.65
CA ASN A 57 18.94 1.52 3.94
C ASN A 57 19.96 2.16 4.90
N LEU A 58 19.53 2.42 6.13
CA LEU A 58 20.34 3.03 7.20
C LEU A 58 21.71 2.36 7.40
N LYS A 59 21.82 1.05 7.17
CA LYS A 59 23.09 0.33 7.23
C LYS A 59 24.06 0.73 6.12
N THR A 60 23.54 1.06 4.94
CA THR A 60 24.33 1.52 3.80
C THR A 60 24.61 3.02 3.90
N ALA A 61 23.66 3.80 4.41
CA ALA A 61 23.78 5.23 4.61
C ALA A 61 24.84 5.61 5.66
N ASN A 62 24.99 4.79 6.71
CA ASN A 62 26.03 5.02 7.73
C ASN A 62 27.46 4.81 7.21
N SER A 63 27.62 4.11 6.10
CA SER A 63 28.94 3.85 5.49
C SER A 63 29.33 4.90 4.44
N ASP A 64 28.35 5.66 3.90
CA ASP A 64 28.60 6.65 2.87
C ASP A 64 27.63 7.84 3.02
N PRO A 65 28.12 9.00 3.46
CA PRO A 65 27.29 10.19 3.65
C PRO A 65 26.68 10.73 2.36
N VAL A 66 27.23 10.43 1.19
CA VAL A 66 26.66 10.82 -0.10
C VAL A 66 25.38 10.03 -0.39
N LEU A 67 25.35 8.74 -0.06
CA LEU A 67 24.18 7.90 -0.21
C LEU A 67 23.03 8.28 0.74
N SER A 68 23.34 8.88 1.89
CA SER A 68 22.33 9.32 2.86
C SER A 68 21.50 10.51 2.39
N ALA A 69 22.03 11.30 1.45
CA ALA A 69 21.35 12.48 0.89
C ALA A 69 20.35 12.13 -0.23
N LEU A 70 20.39 10.89 -0.73
CA LEU A 70 19.58 10.43 -1.86
C LEU A 70 18.20 9.96 -1.41
N LYS A 71 17.26 10.88 -1.41
CA LYS A 71 15.84 10.59 -1.25
C LYS A 71 15.13 10.83 -2.57
N ILE A 72 14.45 9.81 -3.06
CA ILE A 72 13.63 9.91 -4.27
C ILE A 72 12.17 9.89 -3.82
N ASN A 73 11.43 10.92 -4.21
CA ASN A 73 10.03 11.08 -3.88
C ASN A 73 9.21 11.10 -5.17
N SER A 74 8.02 10.55 -5.14
CA SER A 74 7.14 10.58 -6.32
C SER A 74 5.68 10.54 -5.94
N LEU A 75 4.89 11.17 -6.79
CA LEU A 75 3.46 10.89 -6.82
C LEU A 75 3.24 9.46 -7.28
N VAL A 76 2.40 8.73 -6.57
CA VAL A 76 2.09 7.32 -6.87
C VAL A 76 0.61 7.19 -7.13
N TRP A 77 0.28 6.75 -8.33
CA TRP A 77 -1.04 6.29 -8.63
C TRP A 77 -1.16 4.79 -8.32
N ASN A 78 -2.31 4.38 -7.80
CA ASN A 78 -2.55 2.98 -7.52
C ASN A 78 -3.97 2.56 -7.92
N ALA A 79 -4.11 1.28 -8.26
CA ALA A 79 -5.38 0.62 -8.50
C ALA A 79 -5.32 -0.84 -8.04
N GLY A 80 -6.47 -1.42 -7.77
CA GLY A 80 -6.53 -2.79 -7.34
C GLY A 80 -7.94 -3.27 -7.06
N PHE A 81 -8.01 -4.44 -6.45
CA PHE A 81 -9.26 -5.01 -6.00
C PHE A 81 -9.06 -5.77 -4.68
N GLY A 82 -10.13 -5.92 -3.94
CA GLY A 82 -10.16 -6.69 -2.72
C GLY A 82 -11.37 -7.61 -2.67
N VAL A 83 -11.19 -8.70 -1.93
CA VAL A 83 -12.25 -9.64 -1.57
C VAL A 83 -12.24 -9.78 -0.06
N ASP A 84 -13.36 -9.51 0.56
CA ASP A 84 -13.54 -9.70 2.00
C ASP A 84 -14.57 -10.78 2.27
N TYR A 85 -14.28 -11.64 3.24
CA TYR A 85 -15.24 -12.56 3.83
C TYR A 85 -15.70 -12.00 5.17
N ASN A 86 -16.99 -11.80 5.31
CA ASN A 86 -17.64 -11.31 6.52
C ASN A 86 -18.10 -12.52 7.34
N PHE A 87 -17.57 -12.70 8.53
CA PHE A 87 -18.05 -13.73 9.42
C PHE A 87 -19.44 -13.34 9.95
N PRO A 88 -20.47 -14.18 9.77
CA PRO A 88 -21.78 -13.87 10.29
C PRO A 88 -21.73 -13.83 11.82
N ASP A 89 -22.30 -12.77 12.38
CA ASP A 89 -22.52 -12.70 13.81
C ASP A 89 -23.64 -13.68 14.17
N LYS A 90 -23.29 -14.74 14.88
CA LYS A 90 -24.24 -15.80 15.30
C LYS A 90 -24.85 -15.52 16.67
N ASP A 91 -24.30 -14.56 17.39
CA ASP A 91 -24.74 -14.26 18.74
C ASP A 91 -25.73 -13.10 18.69
N TYR A 92 -26.98 -13.39 19.03
CA TYR A 92 -27.95 -12.36 19.30
C TYR A 92 -27.51 -11.62 20.58
N ASP A 93 -26.88 -10.46 20.38
CA ASP A 93 -26.51 -9.59 21.50
C ASP A 93 -27.75 -8.73 21.86
N PRO A 94 -28.30 -8.89 23.06
CA PRO A 94 -29.44 -8.09 23.51
C PRO A 94 -29.15 -6.57 23.60
N THR A 95 -27.87 -6.19 23.52
CA THR A 95 -27.45 -4.78 23.46
C THR A 95 -27.60 -4.17 22.06
N GLY A 96 -27.89 -4.98 21.04
CA GLY A 96 -28.01 -4.55 19.65
C GLY A 96 -26.67 -4.16 19.00
N ILE A 97 -25.54 -4.52 19.61
CA ILE A 97 -24.22 -4.28 19.05
C ILE A 97 -23.84 -5.46 18.15
N ASN A 98 -23.81 -5.23 16.84
CA ASN A 98 -23.32 -6.24 15.90
C ASN A 98 -21.79 -6.23 15.86
N ARG A 99 -21.19 -7.37 16.10
CA ARG A 99 -19.73 -7.56 15.94
C ARG A 99 -19.40 -7.72 14.47
N ILE A 100 -18.39 -7.00 14.02
CA ILE A 100 -17.89 -7.10 12.67
C ILE A 100 -16.54 -7.81 12.73
N LEU A 101 -16.47 -9.00 12.12
CA LEU A 101 -15.23 -9.71 11.90
C LEU A 101 -15.11 -9.98 10.40
N LYS A 102 -14.05 -9.48 9.78
CA LYS A 102 -13.79 -9.69 8.36
C LYS A 102 -12.36 -10.14 8.14
N VAL A 103 -12.18 -11.05 7.19
CA VAL A 103 -10.87 -11.41 6.65
C VAL A 103 -10.90 -11.15 5.16
N GLY A 104 -9.90 -10.50 4.65
CA GLY A 104 -9.85 -10.16 3.24
C GLY A 104 -8.47 -10.28 2.63
N LEU A 105 -8.47 -10.49 1.32
CA LEU A 105 -7.30 -10.45 0.47
C LEU A 105 -7.42 -9.23 -0.47
N ARG A 106 -6.35 -8.47 -0.55
CA ARG A 106 -6.28 -7.29 -1.40
C ARG A 106 -5.07 -7.39 -2.32
N TYR A 107 -5.30 -7.17 -3.60
CA TYR A 107 -4.26 -6.95 -4.59
C TYR A 107 -4.22 -5.46 -4.96
N GLN A 108 -3.03 -4.89 -5.02
CA GLN A 108 -2.81 -3.49 -5.38
C GLN A 108 -1.62 -3.38 -6.33
N PHE A 109 -1.85 -2.71 -7.44
CA PHE A 109 -0.85 -2.25 -8.37
C PHE A 109 -0.53 -0.79 -8.07
N GLN A 110 0.75 -0.44 -8.06
CA GLN A 110 1.22 0.93 -7.87
C GLN A 110 2.15 1.32 -9.00
N LYS A 111 1.92 2.48 -9.58
CA LYS A 111 2.80 3.08 -10.59
C LYS A 111 3.34 4.40 -10.04
N PRO A 112 4.55 4.42 -9.52
CA PRO A 112 5.25 5.66 -9.18
C PRO A 112 5.74 6.35 -10.45
N ASP A 113 5.82 7.67 -10.39
CA ASP A 113 6.38 8.51 -11.45
C ASP A 113 7.75 9.04 -11.00
N TYR A 114 8.73 8.14 -10.93
CA TYR A 114 10.11 8.50 -10.55
C TYR A 114 10.94 8.99 -11.74
N GLU A 115 10.43 8.89 -12.97
CA GLU A 115 11.18 9.29 -14.18
C GLU A 115 11.51 10.79 -14.21
N GLY A 116 10.74 11.62 -13.47
CA GLY A 116 11.03 13.04 -13.33
C GLY A 116 12.27 13.33 -12.47
N ASP A 117 12.59 12.43 -11.53
CA ASP A 117 13.70 12.65 -10.60
C ASP A 117 14.95 11.87 -10.98
N VAL A 118 14.79 10.69 -11.60
CA VAL A 118 15.91 9.83 -12.02
C VAL A 118 15.62 9.19 -13.38
N ALA A 119 16.36 9.57 -14.39
CA ALA A 119 16.21 9.04 -15.74
C ALA A 119 16.38 7.52 -15.76
N GLY A 120 15.41 6.82 -16.37
CA GLY A 120 15.41 5.36 -16.47
C GLY A 120 14.92 4.61 -15.25
N PHE A 121 14.46 5.30 -14.20
CA PHE A 121 13.85 4.70 -13.02
C PHE A 121 12.33 4.64 -13.17
N GLY A 122 11.88 3.81 -14.08
CA GLY A 122 10.46 3.46 -14.24
C GLY A 122 10.18 2.10 -13.62
N GLY A 123 8.98 1.90 -13.14
CA GLY A 123 8.58 0.60 -12.61
C GLY A 123 7.20 0.59 -12.00
N SER A 124 6.73 -0.61 -11.73
CA SER A 124 5.48 -0.83 -11.00
C SER A 124 5.73 -1.73 -9.81
N THR A 125 4.90 -1.59 -8.80
CA THR A 125 4.96 -2.43 -7.61
C THR A 125 3.62 -3.14 -7.44
N HIS A 126 3.70 -4.42 -7.13
CA HIS A 126 2.54 -5.28 -6.90
C HIS A 126 2.52 -5.69 -5.43
N TRP A 127 1.39 -5.48 -4.78
CA TRP A 127 1.20 -5.79 -3.37
C TRP A 127 0.06 -6.77 -3.20
N PHE A 128 0.31 -7.78 -2.36
CA PHE A 128 -0.73 -8.64 -1.83
C PHE A 128 -0.80 -8.40 -0.33
N THR A 129 -1.99 -8.08 0.16
CA THR A 129 -2.20 -7.77 1.57
C THR A 129 -3.31 -8.65 2.13
N LEU A 130 -3.01 -9.35 3.22
CA LEU A 130 -4.01 -10.00 4.05
C LEU A 130 -4.54 -8.96 5.05
N ARG A 131 -5.85 -8.81 5.12
CA ARG A 131 -6.53 -7.83 5.95
C ARG A 131 -7.42 -8.50 6.99
N PHE A 132 -7.30 -8.05 8.21
CA PHE A 132 -8.19 -8.41 9.30
C PHE A 132 -8.89 -7.15 9.78
N VAL A 133 -10.21 -7.21 9.90
CA VAL A 133 -11.02 -6.11 10.42
C VAL A 133 -11.84 -6.63 11.58
N ILE A 134 -11.69 -5.98 12.71
CA ILE A 134 -12.48 -6.21 13.92
C ILE A 134 -13.15 -4.91 14.28
N GLY A 135 -14.43 -4.94 14.48
CA GLY A 135 -15.20 -3.75 14.81
C GLY A 135 -16.55 -4.07 15.40
N SER A 136 -17.31 -3.02 15.66
CA SER A 136 -18.69 -3.11 16.06
C SER A 136 -19.51 -2.08 15.32
N SER A 137 -20.76 -2.39 15.00
CA SER A 137 -21.73 -1.43 14.49
C SER A 137 -22.93 -1.38 15.42
N MET A 138 -23.35 -0.17 15.72
CA MET A 138 -24.65 0.02 16.35
C MET A 138 -25.70 0.14 15.24
N PRO A 139 -26.87 -0.54 15.36
CA PRO A 139 -27.95 -0.31 14.42
C PRO A 139 -28.33 1.16 14.46
N GLY A 140 -28.29 1.81 13.28
CA GLY A 140 -28.73 3.20 13.18
C GLY A 140 -30.17 3.31 13.66
N ARG A 141 -30.44 4.14 14.63
CA ARG A 141 -31.83 4.55 14.92
C ARG A 141 -32.34 5.27 13.68
N VAL A 142 -33.23 4.63 12.96
CA VAL A 142 -34.07 5.32 11.97
C VAL A 142 -35.01 6.17 12.81
N ILE A 143 -34.80 7.49 12.80
CA ILE A 143 -35.71 8.49 13.39
C ILE A 143 -36.80 8.78 12.37
#